data_fc01696b55f06ce432c4d625b51603f8
#
_entry.id   fc01696b55f06ce432c4d625b51603f8
#
_cell.length_a   1.000
_cell.length_b   1.000
_cell.length_c   1.000
_cell.angle_alpha   90.00
_cell.angle_beta   90.00
_cell.angle_gamma   90.00
#
_symmetry.space_group_name_H-M   'P 1'
#
loop_
_entity.id
_entity.type
_entity.pdbx_description
1 polymer ?
#
loop_
_entity_poly.entity_id
_entity_poly.type
_entity_poly.pdbx_seq_one_letter_code
_entity_poly.pdbx_strand_id
1 'polypeptide(L)'
;MNLRLALARIYVPRAKRKQKLAELFGLTARAFNVVPPDLEGLAWCERLHEYGDYTRRLSEQALRDGLDMEAIKTRLFNEAYGLGRGLALELKLVERREVLQAARILYRGLKIDFRGDEEGRIIIQRCYFSRFYSAEVCRLMSSLDSGILAGLAGGGALEFDKRLTEGQSCCRARFYFQERD
;
A
#
# COMPACT_ATOMS: atom_id res chain seq x y z
N MET A 1 -21.56 12.91 -6.07
CA MET A 1 -20.34 12.61 -6.88
C MET A 1 -19.17 13.40 -6.32
N ASN A 2 -18.11 12.72 -5.88
CA ASN A 2 -16.94 13.35 -5.27
C ASN A 2 -16.01 13.94 -6.35
N LEU A 3 -16.06 15.27 -6.54
CA LEU A 3 -15.32 15.98 -7.58
C LEU A 3 -13.78 15.81 -7.41
N ARG A 4 -13.28 15.82 -6.17
CA ARG A 4 -11.84 15.64 -5.88
C ARG A 4 -11.34 14.27 -6.36
N LEU A 5 -12.12 13.24 -6.08
CA LEU A 5 -11.82 11.88 -6.50
C LEU A 5 -11.93 11.72 -8.02
N ALA A 6 -12.92 12.36 -8.66
CA ALA A 6 -13.07 12.37 -10.11
C ALA A 6 -11.85 13.00 -10.79
N LEU A 7 -11.36 14.15 -10.31
CA LEU A 7 -10.14 14.80 -10.80
C LEU A 7 -8.90 13.93 -10.62
N ALA A 8 -8.71 13.34 -9.43
CA ALA A 8 -7.58 12.44 -9.15
C ALA A 8 -7.60 11.19 -10.05
N ARG A 9 -8.77 10.72 -10.49
CA ARG A 9 -8.90 9.61 -11.43
C ARG A 9 -8.33 9.93 -12.81
N ILE A 10 -8.49 11.17 -13.27
CA ILE A 10 -8.01 11.63 -14.59
C ILE A 10 -6.51 11.88 -14.54
N TYR A 11 -6.07 12.63 -13.55
CA TYR A 11 -4.67 13.05 -13.46
C TYR A 11 -4.18 13.22 -12.01
N VAL A 12 -3.06 12.57 -11.70
CA VAL A 12 -2.29 12.83 -10.49
C VAL A 12 -0.97 13.50 -10.87
N PRO A 13 -0.72 14.75 -10.45
CA PRO A 13 0.51 15.46 -10.77
C PRO A 13 1.77 14.67 -10.39
N ARG A 14 2.84 14.77 -11.20
CA ARG A 14 4.11 14.08 -10.94
C ARG A 14 4.69 14.41 -9.57
N ALA A 15 4.59 15.68 -9.15
CA ALA A 15 5.05 16.12 -7.83
C ALA A 15 4.30 15.38 -6.70
N LYS A 16 2.96 15.26 -6.79
CA LYS A 16 2.13 14.51 -5.83
C LYS A 16 2.53 13.03 -5.77
N ARG A 17 2.81 12.40 -6.93
CA ARG A 17 3.27 10.99 -6.95
C ARG A 17 4.64 10.83 -6.30
N LYS A 18 5.59 11.75 -6.55
CA LYS A 18 6.90 11.75 -5.88
C LYS A 18 6.74 11.95 -4.38
N GLN A 19 5.90 12.88 -3.95
CA GLN A 19 5.61 13.13 -2.54
C GLN A 19 5.05 11.88 -1.85
N LYS A 20 4.00 11.24 -2.43
CA LYS A 20 3.40 10.05 -1.83
C LYS A 20 4.36 8.86 -1.76
N LEU A 21 5.24 8.73 -2.73
CA LEU A 21 6.28 7.71 -2.67
C LEU A 21 7.32 8.02 -1.58
N ALA A 22 7.72 9.28 -1.39
CA ALA A 22 8.59 9.68 -0.29
C ALA A 22 7.94 9.45 1.09
N GLU A 23 6.63 9.69 1.21
CA GLU A 23 5.86 9.34 2.41
C GLU A 23 5.92 7.82 2.68
N LEU A 24 5.80 6.96 1.65
CA LEU A 24 5.94 5.50 1.79
C LEU A 24 7.34 5.09 2.26
N PHE A 25 8.40 5.71 1.75
CA PHE A 25 9.76 5.47 2.28
C PHE A 25 9.86 5.84 3.76
N GLY A 26 9.37 7.03 4.13
CA GLY A 26 9.43 7.51 5.51
C GLY A 26 8.68 6.61 6.49
N LEU A 27 7.45 6.22 6.15
CA LEU A 27 6.67 5.34 7.03
C LEU A 27 7.27 3.93 7.15
N THR A 28 7.82 3.39 6.04
CA THR A 28 8.53 2.10 6.09
C THR A 28 9.78 2.21 6.96
N ALA A 29 10.56 3.27 6.79
CA ALA A 29 11.77 3.51 7.61
C ALA A 29 11.43 3.55 9.10
N ARG A 30 10.36 4.25 9.50
CA ARG A 30 9.90 4.28 10.90
C ARG A 30 9.47 2.90 11.40
N ALA A 31 8.75 2.14 10.59
CA ALA A 31 8.31 0.80 10.97
C ALA A 31 9.47 -0.16 11.23
N PHE A 32 10.58 -0.02 10.51
CA PHE A 32 11.79 -0.81 10.69
C PHE A 32 12.84 -0.16 11.59
N ASN A 33 12.58 1.04 12.16
CA ASN A 33 13.52 1.81 12.97
C ASN A 33 14.85 2.13 12.25
N VAL A 34 14.77 2.53 11.00
CA VAL A 34 15.93 2.90 10.17
C VAL A 34 15.75 4.30 9.57
N VAL A 35 16.85 4.87 9.05
CA VAL A 35 16.81 6.12 8.32
C VAL A 35 16.37 5.86 6.87
N PRO A 36 15.44 6.65 6.29
CA PRO A 36 15.06 6.50 4.90
C PRO A 36 16.25 6.86 3.97
N PRO A 37 16.35 6.24 2.78
CA PRO A 37 17.40 6.57 1.83
C PRO A 37 17.22 7.99 1.28
N ASP A 38 18.32 8.59 0.82
CA ASP A 38 18.27 9.81 0.05
C ASP A 38 17.66 9.53 -1.34
N LEU A 39 16.67 10.33 -1.71
CA LEU A 39 15.95 10.22 -2.98
C LEU A 39 16.22 11.41 -3.90
N GLU A 40 17.18 12.28 -3.55
CA GLU A 40 17.49 13.46 -4.35
C GLU A 40 17.97 13.05 -5.75
N GLY A 41 17.64 13.83 -6.75
CA GLY A 41 17.99 13.56 -8.15
C GLY A 41 17.20 12.43 -8.83
N LEU A 42 16.66 11.45 -8.11
CA LEU A 42 16.02 10.29 -8.70
C LEU A 42 14.71 10.65 -9.43
N ALA A 43 14.57 10.15 -10.66
CA ALA A 43 13.31 10.17 -11.39
C ALA A 43 12.27 9.26 -10.71
N TRP A 44 10.98 9.48 -11.01
CA TRP A 44 9.90 8.71 -10.35
C TRP A 44 10.03 7.19 -10.55
N CYS A 45 10.45 6.74 -11.73
CA CYS A 45 10.63 5.30 -12.01
C CYS A 45 11.78 4.70 -11.19
N GLU A 46 12.86 5.45 -11.00
CA GLU A 46 14.02 5.06 -10.20
C GLU A 46 13.64 4.99 -8.71
N ARG A 47 12.90 5.99 -8.21
CA ARG A 47 12.39 5.96 -6.83
C ARG A 47 11.47 4.76 -6.58
N LEU A 48 10.62 4.40 -7.55
CA LEU A 48 9.74 3.24 -7.41
C LEU A 48 10.55 1.92 -7.41
N HIS A 49 11.61 1.84 -8.21
CA HIS A 49 12.53 0.71 -8.21
C HIS A 49 13.26 0.61 -6.88
N GLU A 50 13.83 1.73 -6.44
CA GLU A 50 14.53 1.81 -5.15
C GLU A 50 13.59 1.45 -3.99
N TYR A 51 12.31 1.87 -4.02
CA TYR A 51 11.35 1.48 -2.99
C TYR A 51 11.15 -0.03 -2.92
N GLY A 52 11.02 -0.70 -4.08
CA GLY A 52 10.89 -2.15 -4.12
C GLY A 52 12.12 -2.88 -3.58
N ASP A 53 13.31 -2.43 -3.95
CA ASP A 53 14.56 -3.02 -3.47
C ASP A 53 14.84 -2.70 -2.00
N TYR A 54 14.59 -1.47 -1.57
CA TYR A 54 14.73 -1.03 -0.17
C TYR A 54 13.84 -1.86 0.77
N THR A 55 12.56 -1.98 0.46
CA THR A 55 11.62 -2.76 1.28
C THR A 55 11.95 -4.24 1.29
N ARG A 56 12.43 -4.79 0.15
CA ARG A 56 12.94 -6.17 0.07
C ARG A 56 14.13 -6.35 1.02
N ARG A 57 15.17 -5.52 0.91
CA ARG A 57 16.39 -5.61 1.75
C ARG A 57 16.06 -5.54 3.24
N LEU A 58 15.22 -4.58 3.65
CA LEU A 58 14.83 -4.45 5.06
C LEU A 58 14.07 -5.68 5.56
N SER A 59 13.13 -6.19 4.77
CA SER A 59 12.34 -7.36 5.14
C SER A 59 13.19 -8.62 5.23
N GLU A 60 14.07 -8.86 4.25
CA GLU A 60 14.99 -9.99 4.25
C GLU A 60 16.00 -9.92 5.42
N GLN A 61 16.50 -8.72 5.74
CA GLN A 61 17.38 -8.52 6.87
C GLN A 61 16.66 -8.83 8.19
N ALA A 62 15.45 -8.30 8.37
CA ALA A 62 14.65 -8.56 9.57
C ALA A 62 14.34 -10.06 9.75
N LEU A 63 14.04 -10.78 8.65
CA LEU A 63 13.82 -12.23 8.67
C LEU A 63 15.10 -12.98 9.06
N ARG A 64 16.26 -12.62 8.48
CA ARG A 64 17.55 -13.25 8.81
C ARG A 64 17.96 -13.03 10.25
N ASP A 65 17.71 -11.83 10.79
CA ASP A 65 18.09 -11.45 12.16
C ASP A 65 17.12 -11.99 13.22
N GLY A 66 16.04 -12.67 12.78
CA GLY A 66 15.03 -13.23 13.68
C GLY A 66 14.25 -12.17 14.47
N LEU A 67 14.07 -10.98 13.89
CA LEU A 67 13.32 -9.91 14.55
C LEU A 67 11.85 -10.29 14.74
N ASP A 68 11.18 -9.65 15.69
CA ASP A 68 9.75 -9.83 15.91
C ASP A 68 8.93 -9.31 14.71
N MET A 69 8.55 -10.24 13.82
CA MET A 69 7.80 -9.96 12.62
C MET A 69 6.40 -9.39 12.92
N GLU A 70 5.75 -9.83 14.00
CA GLU A 70 4.42 -9.33 14.36
C GLU A 70 4.50 -7.88 14.86
N ALA A 71 5.54 -7.52 15.59
CA ALA A 71 5.79 -6.13 15.95
C ALA A 71 6.08 -5.26 14.72
N ILE A 72 6.83 -5.76 13.74
CA ILE A 72 7.08 -5.03 12.48
C ILE A 72 5.79 -4.87 11.68
N LYS A 73 4.98 -5.92 11.52
CA LYS A 73 3.67 -5.86 10.86
C LYS A 73 2.75 -4.83 11.50
N THR A 74 2.69 -4.82 12.82
CA THR A 74 1.89 -3.86 13.58
C THR A 74 2.33 -2.42 13.31
N ARG A 75 3.64 -2.15 13.32
CA ARG A 75 4.17 -0.81 13.01
C ARG A 75 3.88 -0.42 11.56
N LEU A 76 4.12 -1.32 10.58
CA LEU A 76 3.79 -1.09 9.17
C LEU A 76 2.32 -0.75 8.98
N PHE A 77 1.44 -1.51 9.63
CA PHE A 77 -0.01 -1.27 9.60
C PHE A 77 -0.35 0.12 10.16
N ASN A 78 0.14 0.47 11.35
CA ASN A 78 -0.19 1.72 12.02
C ASN A 78 0.29 2.94 11.23
N GLU A 79 1.51 2.91 10.71
CA GLU A 79 2.07 3.96 9.86
C GLU A 79 1.27 4.13 8.57
N ALA A 80 0.93 3.02 7.92
CA ALA A 80 0.13 3.01 6.70
C ALA A 80 -1.33 3.42 6.93
N TYR A 81 -1.90 3.08 8.09
CA TYR A 81 -3.22 3.54 8.50
C TYR A 81 -3.28 5.07 8.59
N GLY A 82 -2.26 5.68 9.17
CA GLY A 82 -2.13 7.15 9.22
C GLY A 82 -2.14 7.79 7.82
N LEU A 83 -1.39 7.21 6.87
CA LEU A 83 -1.39 7.64 5.47
C LEU A 83 -2.77 7.50 4.82
N GLY A 84 -3.42 6.35 4.98
CA GLY A 84 -4.76 6.08 4.44
C GLY A 84 -5.79 7.04 5.03
N ARG A 85 -5.76 7.29 6.33
CA ARG A 85 -6.66 8.22 7.03
C ARG A 85 -6.47 9.66 6.54
N GLY A 86 -5.22 10.11 6.38
CA GLY A 86 -4.92 11.43 5.82
C GLY A 86 -5.50 11.61 4.41
N LEU A 87 -5.34 10.59 3.54
CA LEU A 87 -5.92 10.59 2.20
C LEU A 87 -7.46 10.61 2.22
N ALA A 88 -8.10 9.85 3.12
CA ALA A 88 -9.55 9.83 3.25
C ALA A 88 -10.10 11.22 3.60
N LEU A 89 -9.43 11.94 4.50
CA LEU A 89 -9.79 13.31 4.89
C LEU A 89 -9.53 14.31 3.73
N GLU A 90 -8.38 14.22 3.07
CA GLU A 90 -8.02 15.08 1.92
C GLU A 90 -9.04 14.94 0.79
N LEU A 91 -9.46 13.72 0.48
CA LEU A 91 -10.40 13.39 -0.59
C LEU A 91 -11.87 13.44 -0.14
N LYS A 92 -12.14 13.61 1.16
CA LYS A 92 -13.50 13.59 1.76
C LYS A 92 -14.27 12.31 1.39
N LEU A 93 -13.65 11.15 1.61
CA LEU A 93 -14.26 9.87 1.31
C LEU A 93 -15.37 9.54 2.32
N VAL A 94 -16.54 9.10 1.82
CA VAL A 94 -17.70 8.73 2.64
C VAL A 94 -18.15 7.30 2.31
N GLU A 95 -18.26 6.97 1.04
CA GLU A 95 -18.84 5.72 0.55
C GLU A 95 -17.75 4.65 0.33
N ARG A 96 -18.12 3.35 0.48
CA ARG A 96 -17.22 2.20 0.18
C ARG A 96 -16.66 2.28 -1.24
N ARG A 97 -17.50 2.65 -2.21
CA ARG A 97 -17.10 2.84 -3.60
C ARG A 97 -15.99 3.90 -3.75
N GLU A 98 -16.08 5.00 -3.01
CA GLU A 98 -15.07 6.06 -3.05
C GLU A 98 -13.73 5.59 -2.44
N VAL A 99 -13.78 4.80 -1.36
CA VAL A 99 -12.59 4.17 -0.74
C VAL A 99 -11.87 3.29 -1.76
N LEU A 100 -12.58 2.40 -2.43
CA LEU A 100 -11.99 1.49 -3.42
C LEU A 100 -11.48 2.24 -4.66
N GLN A 101 -12.15 3.32 -5.06
CA GLN A 101 -11.67 4.17 -6.14
C GLN A 101 -10.40 4.93 -5.75
N ALA A 102 -10.30 5.45 -4.53
CA ALA A 102 -9.11 6.10 -4.01
C ALA A 102 -7.93 5.11 -3.93
N ALA A 103 -8.17 3.91 -3.40
CA ALA A 103 -7.21 2.83 -3.39
C ALA A 103 -6.71 2.51 -4.81
N ARG A 104 -7.62 2.33 -5.77
CA ARG A 104 -7.25 2.07 -7.17
C ARG A 104 -6.37 3.16 -7.77
N ILE A 105 -6.62 4.42 -7.46
CA ILE A 105 -5.80 5.55 -7.93
C ILE A 105 -4.40 5.48 -7.33
N LEU A 106 -4.30 5.24 -6.02
CA LEU A 106 -3.03 5.12 -5.30
C LEU A 106 -2.21 3.95 -5.85
N TYR A 107 -2.79 2.76 -5.93
CA TYR A 107 -2.12 1.54 -6.41
C TYR A 107 -1.71 1.64 -7.88
N ARG A 108 -2.52 2.27 -8.73
CA ARG A 108 -2.11 2.57 -10.12
C ARG A 108 -0.85 3.45 -10.15
N GLY A 109 -0.72 4.40 -9.23
CA GLY A 109 0.50 5.20 -9.05
C GLY A 109 1.73 4.34 -8.72
N LEU A 110 1.56 3.20 -8.08
CA LEU A 110 2.60 2.22 -7.75
C LEU A 110 2.77 1.10 -8.79
N LYS A 111 2.14 1.23 -9.97
CA LYS A 111 2.10 0.19 -11.02
C LYS A 111 1.49 -1.14 -10.53
N ILE A 112 0.48 -1.07 -9.70
CA ILE A 112 -0.31 -2.21 -9.23
C ILE A 112 -1.70 -2.14 -9.89
N ASP A 113 -2.14 -3.21 -10.57
CA ASP A 113 -3.48 -3.30 -11.18
C ASP A 113 -4.50 -3.77 -10.13
N PHE A 114 -4.88 -2.83 -9.26
CA PHE A 114 -5.85 -3.06 -8.20
C PHE A 114 -7.28 -2.92 -8.72
N ARG A 115 -8.11 -3.90 -8.43
CA ARG A 115 -9.55 -3.88 -8.71
C ARG A 115 -10.29 -4.37 -7.46
N GLY A 116 -11.17 -3.54 -6.93
CA GLY A 116 -12.04 -3.87 -5.80
C GLY A 116 -13.49 -3.53 -6.10
N ASP A 117 -14.42 -4.28 -5.50
CA ASP A 117 -15.86 -4.03 -5.53
C ASP A 117 -16.42 -3.70 -4.13
N GLU A 118 -17.67 -3.25 -4.08
CA GLU A 118 -18.30 -2.77 -2.84
C GLU A 118 -18.54 -3.88 -1.81
N GLU A 119 -18.50 -5.16 -2.22
CA GLU A 119 -18.50 -6.32 -1.34
C GLU A 119 -17.11 -6.61 -0.75
N GLY A 120 -16.12 -5.80 -1.10
CA GLY A 120 -14.75 -5.90 -0.58
C GLY A 120 -13.90 -6.97 -1.28
N ARG A 121 -14.35 -7.57 -2.39
CA ARG A 121 -13.52 -8.49 -3.16
C ARG A 121 -12.46 -7.71 -3.92
N ILE A 122 -11.20 -8.14 -3.81
CA ILE A 122 -10.05 -7.47 -4.42
C ILE A 122 -9.29 -8.47 -5.30
N ILE A 123 -8.96 -8.03 -6.51
CA ILE A 123 -8.12 -8.75 -7.47
C ILE A 123 -6.98 -7.85 -7.91
N ILE A 124 -5.75 -8.38 -7.90
CA ILE A 124 -4.54 -7.72 -8.42
C ILE A 124 -3.91 -8.66 -9.44
N GLN A 125 -4.06 -8.34 -10.72
CA GLN A 125 -3.51 -9.16 -11.80
C GLN A 125 -2.02 -8.89 -12.04
N ARG A 126 -1.56 -7.66 -11.77
CA ARG A 126 -0.16 -7.25 -11.93
C ARG A 126 0.26 -6.40 -10.75
N CYS A 127 1.38 -6.78 -10.12
CA CYS A 127 1.99 -6.04 -9.04
C CYS A 127 3.45 -5.76 -9.39
N TYR A 128 3.86 -4.48 -9.40
CA TYR A 128 5.24 -4.10 -9.68
C TYR A 128 6.22 -4.75 -8.71
N PHE A 129 5.81 -4.92 -7.46
CA PHE A 129 6.66 -5.43 -6.38
C PHE A 129 6.80 -6.94 -6.36
N SER A 130 5.92 -7.70 -7.03
CA SER A 130 6.02 -9.16 -7.08
C SER A 130 7.33 -9.68 -7.70
N ARG A 131 8.02 -8.85 -8.45
CA ARG A 131 9.34 -9.18 -9.02
C ARG A 131 10.51 -8.99 -8.06
N PHE A 132 10.28 -8.30 -6.93
CA PHE A 132 11.30 -8.06 -5.90
C PHE A 132 11.14 -9.00 -4.71
N TYR A 133 9.89 -9.39 -4.42
CA TYR A 133 9.53 -10.00 -3.15
C TYR A 133 9.46 -11.52 -3.25
N SER A 134 10.03 -12.20 -2.23
CA SER A 134 9.64 -13.57 -1.88
C SER A 134 8.21 -13.59 -1.32
N ALA A 135 7.64 -14.78 -1.15
CA ALA A 135 6.33 -14.94 -0.52
C ALA A 135 6.31 -14.35 0.91
N GLU A 136 7.38 -14.55 1.68
CA GLU A 136 7.52 -14.07 3.06
C GLU A 136 7.61 -12.55 3.12
N VAL A 137 8.45 -11.93 2.28
CA VAL A 137 8.54 -10.47 2.14
C VAL A 137 7.20 -9.88 1.74
N CYS A 138 6.50 -10.50 0.78
CA CYS A 138 5.17 -10.05 0.35
C CYS A 138 4.15 -10.11 1.49
N ARG A 139 4.15 -11.19 2.30
CA ARG A 139 3.26 -11.31 3.47
C ARG A 139 3.53 -10.22 4.50
N LEU A 140 4.80 -9.94 4.80
CA LEU A 140 5.19 -8.87 5.71
C LEU A 140 4.73 -7.50 5.19
N MET A 141 5.08 -7.19 3.94
CA MET A 141 4.77 -5.88 3.32
C MET A 141 3.28 -5.67 3.06
N SER A 142 2.46 -6.74 2.98
CA SER A 142 0.99 -6.63 2.88
C SER A 142 0.35 -5.95 4.09
N SER A 143 1.07 -5.82 5.21
CA SER A 143 0.61 -5.02 6.36
C SER A 143 0.45 -3.54 6.01
N LEU A 144 1.24 -3.02 5.05
CA LEU A 144 1.03 -1.68 4.49
C LEU A 144 -0.30 -1.60 3.73
N ASP A 145 -0.60 -2.59 2.90
CA ASP A 145 -1.85 -2.63 2.14
C ASP A 145 -3.05 -2.65 3.09
N SER A 146 -2.97 -3.47 4.15
CA SER A 146 -3.98 -3.57 5.19
C SER A 146 -4.18 -2.23 5.90
N GLY A 147 -3.10 -1.57 6.30
CA GLY A 147 -3.14 -0.28 6.96
C GLY A 147 -3.71 0.82 6.06
N ILE A 148 -3.26 0.91 4.80
CA ILE A 148 -3.77 1.91 3.84
C ILE A 148 -5.29 1.75 3.65
N LEU A 149 -5.76 0.53 3.37
CA LEU A 149 -7.19 0.28 3.12
C LEU A 149 -8.02 0.55 4.38
N ALA A 150 -7.58 0.08 5.54
CA ALA A 150 -8.25 0.36 6.81
C ALA A 150 -8.29 1.87 7.10
N GLY A 151 -7.19 2.59 6.85
CA GLY A 151 -7.16 4.05 7.01
C GLY A 151 -8.09 4.80 6.06
N LEU A 152 -8.15 4.40 4.77
CA LEU A 152 -9.07 4.95 3.79
C LEU A 152 -10.54 4.71 4.16
N ALA A 153 -10.85 3.52 4.71
CA ALA A 153 -12.21 3.12 5.08
C ALA A 153 -12.64 3.63 6.47
N GLY A 154 -11.69 4.03 7.33
CA GLY A 154 -11.92 4.38 8.72
C GLY A 154 -12.00 3.16 9.66
N GLY A 155 -11.54 2.01 9.20
CA GLY A 155 -11.50 0.72 9.89
C GLY A 155 -11.68 -0.44 8.91
N GLY A 156 -11.48 -1.67 9.39
CA GLY A 156 -11.65 -2.89 8.59
C GLY A 156 -10.39 -3.75 8.54
N ALA A 157 -10.49 -4.89 7.89
CA ALA A 157 -9.43 -5.89 7.77
C ALA A 157 -9.26 -6.37 6.33
N LEU A 158 -8.02 -6.59 5.90
CA LEU A 158 -7.66 -7.13 4.59
C LEU A 158 -7.09 -8.54 4.75
N GLU A 159 -7.69 -9.50 4.08
CA GLU A 159 -7.24 -10.89 4.06
C GLU A 159 -6.93 -11.34 2.63
N PHE A 160 -5.79 -11.99 2.45
CA PHE A 160 -5.38 -12.53 1.14
C PHE A 160 -5.57 -14.04 1.09
N ASP A 161 -6.29 -14.52 0.07
CA ASP A 161 -6.42 -15.94 -0.25
C ASP A 161 -5.29 -16.44 -1.16
N LYS A 162 -4.82 -15.57 -2.09
CA LYS A 162 -3.84 -15.91 -3.13
C LYS A 162 -2.87 -14.75 -3.34
N ARG A 163 -1.61 -15.08 -3.66
CA ARG A 163 -0.58 -14.07 -3.96
C ARG A 163 0.23 -14.45 -5.21
N LEU A 164 0.55 -13.46 -6.03
CA LEU A 164 1.45 -13.63 -7.19
C LEU A 164 2.81 -14.21 -6.78
N THR A 165 3.33 -13.79 -5.62
CA THR A 165 4.61 -14.26 -5.07
C THR A 165 4.58 -15.70 -4.55
N GLU A 166 3.40 -16.33 -4.52
CA GLU A 166 3.18 -17.74 -4.16
C GLU A 166 2.89 -18.60 -5.40
N GLY A 167 3.26 -18.09 -6.61
CA GLY A 167 3.06 -18.81 -7.87
C GLY A 167 1.62 -18.76 -8.40
N GLN A 168 0.76 -17.92 -7.83
CA GLN A 168 -0.61 -17.77 -8.32
C GLN A 168 -0.68 -16.80 -9.50
N SER A 169 -1.70 -16.94 -10.35
CA SER A 169 -1.92 -16.09 -11.52
C SER A 169 -2.36 -14.65 -11.18
N CYS A 170 -2.83 -14.42 -9.96
CA CYS A 170 -3.22 -13.11 -9.42
C CYS A 170 -3.15 -13.12 -7.90
N CYS A 171 -3.11 -11.92 -7.27
CA CYS A 171 -3.50 -11.83 -5.88
C CYS A 171 -5.02 -11.74 -5.80
N ARG A 172 -5.60 -12.48 -4.85
CA ARG A 172 -7.01 -12.37 -4.46
C ARG A 172 -7.07 -12.09 -2.97
N ALA A 173 -7.86 -11.08 -2.61
CA ALA A 173 -8.05 -10.69 -1.23
C ALA A 173 -9.50 -10.28 -0.99
N ARG A 174 -9.87 -10.18 0.27
CA ARG A 174 -11.12 -9.62 0.72
C ARG A 174 -10.86 -8.55 1.77
N PHE A 175 -11.49 -7.39 1.59
CA PHE A 175 -11.51 -6.33 2.58
C PHE A 175 -12.85 -6.32 3.29
N TYR A 176 -12.82 -6.54 4.59
CA TYR A 176 -14.00 -6.51 5.47
C TYR A 176 -14.15 -5.10 6.00
N PHE A 177 -15.11 -4.37 5.46
CA PHE A 177 -15.41 -3.02 5.94
C PHE A 177 -16.00 -3.11 7.36
N GLN A 178 -15.54 -2.22 8.23
CA GLN A 178 -16.17 -2.04 9.51
C GLN A 178 -17.57 -1.44 9.29
N GLU A 179 -18.59 -1.99 9.94
CA GLU A 179 -19.91 -1.36 9.95
C GLU A 179 -19.79 -0.01 10.66
N ARG A 180 -20.38 1.01 10.05
CA ARG A 180 -20.47 2.32 10.67
C ARG A 180 -21.80 2.33 11.43
N ASP A 181 -21.72 2.47 12.73
CA ASP A 181 -22.87 2.75 13.58
C ASP A 181 -23.53 4.09 13.19
#